data_f660bcf205810b35b0dac14a62fcaebf
#
_entry.id   f660bcf205810b35b0dac14a62fcaebf
#
_cell.length_a   1.000
_cell.length_b   1.000
_cell.length_c   1.000
_cell.angle_alpha   90.00
_cell.angle_beta   90.00
_cell.angle_gamma   90.00
#
_symmetry.space_group_name_H-M   'P 1'
#
loop_
_entity.id
_entity.type
_entity.pdbx_description
1 polymer ?
#
loop_
_entity_poly.entity_id
_entity_poly.type
_entity_poly.pdbx_seq_one_letter_code
_entity_poly.pdbx_strand_id
1 'polypeptide(L)'
;MSIRSFFFTCIILCHFLLSAQDEMIQVDNQTFESWNALQIQYSPTDKLSLDIETQLRLKSTGDTYNMSFVQLQAQYEPQPYLEVGVGYRNFDRLDDIGKQQGHEKFNRFYGYVQAKKSFERFDIRFRLQHQVRNQLDNSESPKDNSRWRYKLSSIYNIPNWALDPRFSIEFFMLDELYSVEAYDKFRLSLGSKKRLSNTSALSFKYLFEKEVGITQPLSYHILSLRFEYRIMTKKENL
;
A
#
# COMPACT_ATOMS: atom_id res chain seq x y z
N MET A 1 8.36 13.17 -28.71
CA MET A 1 9.08 13.80 -27.57
C MET A 1 10.24 12.87 -27.22
N SER A 2 11.51 13.33 -27.27
CA SER A 2 12.64 12.44 -27.03
C SER A 2 12.74 12.07 -25.54
N ILE A 3 13.24 10.87 -25.23
CA ILE A 3 13.46 10.40 -23.84
C ILE A 3 14.32 11.40 -23.05
N ARG A 4 15.25 12.08 -23.72
CA ARG A 4 16.08 13.14 -23.12
C ARG A 4 15.27 14.35 -22.63
N SER A 5 14.25 14.78 -23.38
CA SER A 5 13.37 15.89 -22.97
C SER A 5 12.50 15.53 -21.77
N PHE A 6 12.05 14.28 -21.67
CA PHE A 6 11.26 13.80 -20.53
C PHE A 6 12.07 13.79 -19.22
N PHE A 7 13.31 13.27 -19.27
CA PHE A 7 14.22 13.29 -18.10
C PHE A 7 14.56 14.70 -17.65
N PHE A 8 14.78 15.63 -18.60
CA PHE A 8 15.09 17.03 -18.27
C PHE A 8 13.91 17.73 -17.60
N THR A 9 12.69 17.47 -18.07
CA THR A 9 11.46 18.02 -17.46
C THR A 9 11.20 17.45 -16.06
N CYS A 10 11.45 16.16 -15.83
CA CYS A 10 11.35 15.55 -14.51
C CYS A 10 12.39 16.11 -13.52
N ILE A 11 13.61 16.36 -13.96
CA ILE A 11 14.67 16.95 -13.11
C ILE A 11 14.31 18.38 -12.71
N ILE A 12 13.79 19.19 -13.65
CA ILE A 12 13.33 20.56 -13.37
C ILE A 12 12.14 20.55 -12.39
N LEU A 13 11.18 19.65 -12.57
CA LEU A 13 10.04 19.51 -11.64
C LEU A 13 10.50 19.11 -10.22
N CYS A 14 11.50 18.22 -10.10
CA CYS A 14 12.10 17.87 -8.82
C CYS A 14 12.79 19.06 -8.15
N HIS A 15 13.47 19.91 -8.89
CA HIS A 15 14.09 21.11 -8.31
C HIS A 15 13.07 22.13 -7.81
N PHE A 16 11.94 22.32 -8.49
CA PHE A 16 10.88 23.21 -8.01
C PHE A 16 10.19 22.67 -6.75
N LEU A 17 10.09 21.36 -6.57
CA LEU A 17 9.52 20.76 -5.36
C LEU A 17 10.47 20.83 -4.15
N LEU A 18 11.79 20.94 -4.38
CA LEU A 18 12.80 21.07 -3.32
C LEU A 18 12.96 22.52 -2.82
N SER A 19 12.55 23.53 -3.61
CA SER A 19 12.69 24.94 -3.25
C SER A 19 11.52 25.52 -2.43
N ALA A 20 10.47 24.73 -2.18
CA ALA A 20 9.28 25.15 -1.42
C ALA A 20 9.33 24.74 0.07
N GLN A 21 10.53 24.51 0.62
CA GLN A 21 10.69 24.24 2.04
C GLN A 21 11.02 25.54 2.76
N ASP A 22 10.00 26.20 3.29
CA ASP A 22 10.18 27.19 4.36
C ASP A 22 10.84 26.48 5.57
N GLU A 23 11.94 27.05 6.05
CA GLU A 23 12.70 26.62 7.22
C GLU A 23 11.87 26.79 8.51
N MET A 24 10.90 25.97 8.71
CA MET A 24 10.50 25.63 10.07
C MET A 24 11.36 24.45 10.50
N ILE A 25 12.10 24.58 11.60
CA ILE A 25 12.80 23.48 12.26
C ILE A 25 11.74 22.49 12.74
N GLN A 26 11.26 21.66 11.82
CA GLN A 26 10.48 20.47 12.17
C GLN A 26 11.49 19.44 12.65
N VAL A 27 11.37 19.06 13.91
CA VAL A 27 11.99 17.82 14.40
C VAL A 27 11.33 16.69 13.61
N ASP A 28 11.96 16.29 12.53
CA ASP A 28 11.45 15.25 11.62
C ASP A 28 11.66 13.90 12.33
N ASN A 29 10.62 13.43 13.01
CA ASN A 29 10.62 12.13 13.67
C ASN A 29 10.51 11.04 12.60
N GLN A 30 11.68 10.61 12.11
CA GLN A 30 11.79 9.56 11.10
C GLN A 30 11.79 8.19 11.75
N THR A 31 11.02 7.28 11.21
CA THR A 31 10.95 5.89 11.65
C THR A 31 11.21 4.96 10.48
N PHE A 32 12.05 3.95 10.70
CA PHE A 32 12.27 2.88 9.73
C PHE A 32 11.39 1.67 10.05
N GLU A 33 10.80 1.07 9.02
CA GLU A 33 10.04 -0.18 9.11
C GLU A 33 10.45 -1.19 8.04
N SER A 34 10.31 -2.47 8.37
CA SER A 34 10.38 -3.55 7.38
C SER A 34 9.05 -4.31 7.34
N TRP A 35 8.51 -4.53 6.13
CA TRP A 35 7.24 -5.23 5.89
C TRP A 35 7.49 -6.50 5.10
N ASN A 36 7.30 -7.65 5.73
CA ASN A 36 7.54 -8.96 5.14
C ASN A 36 6.20 -9.68 4.95
N ALA A 37 5.87 -10.08 3.73
CA ALA A 37 4.56 -10.64 3.40
C ALA A 37 4.67 -11.93 2.58
N LEU A 38 3.72 -12.81 2.82
CA LEU A 38 3.40 -13.98 2.00
C LEU A 38 1.98 -13.81 1.46
N GLN A 39 1.80 -13.93 0.16
CA GLN A 39 0.48 -13.89 -0.50
C GLN A 39 0.26 -15.16 -1.30
N ILE A 40 -0.91 -15.76 -1.15
CA ILE A 40 -1.38 -16.88 -1.95
C ILE A 40 -2.60 -16.40 -2.72
N GLN A 41 -2.59 -16.57 -4.03
CA GLN A 41 -3.68 -16.22 -4.93
C GLN A 41 -4.27 -17.48 -5.55
N TYR A 42 -5.59 -17.56 -5.57
CA TYR A 42 -6.35 -18.57 -6.29
C TYR A 42 -7.36 -17.91 -7.21
N SER A 43 -7.33 -18.24 -8.49
CA SER A 43 -8.25 -17.69 -9.50
C SER A 43 -9.16 -18.81 -10.03
N PRO A 44 -10.35 -19.02 -9.43
CA PRO A 44 -11.28 -20.05 -9.89
C PRO A 44 -11.82 -19.80 -11.29
N THR A 45 -11.84 -18.54 -11.72
CA THR A 45 -12.22 -18.12 -13.09
C THR A 45 -11.28 -17.00 -13.55
N ASP A 46 -11.34 -16.66 -14.87
CA ASP A 46 -10.58 -15.55 -15.45
C ASP A 46 -10.98 -14.17 -14.87
N LYS A 47 -12.17 -14.09 -14.25
CA LYS A 47 -12.72 -12.84 -13.70
C LYS A 47 -12.69 -12.76 -12.18
N LEU A 48 -12.57 -13.89 -11.48
CA LEU A 48 -12.61 -13.96 -10.01
C LEU A 48 -11.26 -14.40 -9.46
N SER A 49 -10.71 -13.62 -8.55
CA SER A 49 -9.50 -13.97 -7.79
C SER A 49 -9.76 -13.86 -6.29
N LEU A 50 -9.23 -14.82 -5.56
CA LEU A 50 -9.25 -14.90 -4.10
C LEU A 50 -7.82 -14.85 -3.61
N ASP A 51 -7.54 -13.97 -2.66
CA ASP A 51 -6.21 -13.80 -2.09
C ASP A 51 -6.24 -14.01 -0.57
N ILE A 52 -5.24 -14.69 -0.07
CA ILE A 52 -4.88 -14.68 1.36
C ILE A 52 -3.48 -14.08 1.48
N GLU A 53 -3.33 -13.10 2.36
CA GLU A 53 -2.05 -12.46 2.65
C GLU A 53 -1.78 -12.48 4.14
N THR A 54 -0.57 -12.86 4.55
CA THR A 54 -0.05 -12.61 5.89
C THR A 54 1.13 -11.67 5.80
N GLN A 55 1.25 -10.76 6.76
CA GLN A 55 2.36 -9.81 6.80
C GLN A 55 2.83 -9.58 8.23
N LEU A 56 4.13 -9.58 8.40
CA LEU A 56 4.84 -9.14 9.60
C LEU A 56 5.49 -7.78 9.33
N ARG A 57 5.29 -6.84 10.24
CA ARG A 57 5.94 -5.53 10.23
C ARG A 57 6.81 -5.38 11.45
N LEU A 58 8.02 -4.94 11.22
CA LEU A 58 9.00 -4.64 12.25
C LEU A 58 9.33 -3.14 12.17
N LYS A 59 9.59 -2.51 13.29
CA LYS A 59 9.95 -1.10 13.41
C LYS A 59 11.37 -0.91 13.97
N SER A 60 11.80 0.32 14.16
CA SER A 60 13.16 0.70 14.57
C SER A 60 14.18 0.30 13.52
N THR A 61 15.19 -0.48 13.87
CA THR A 61 16.18 -1.00 12.93
C THR A 61 15.71 -2.22 12.15
N GLY A 62 14.41 -2.58 12.27
CA GLY A 62 13.81 -3.73 11.60
C GLY A 62 13.81 -5.00 12.45
N ASP A 63 13.98 -4.88 13.74
CA ASP A 63 14.09 -5.96 14.75
C ASP A 63 12.94 -5.98 15.76
N THR A 64 12.28 -4.84 15.97
CA THR A 64 11.21 -4.72 16.97
C THR A 64 9.84 -4.97 16.32
N TYR A 65 9.05 -5.86 16.92
CA TYR A 65 7.68 -6.12 16.45
C TYR A 65 6.84 -4.84 16.46
N ASN A 66 6.11 -4.61 15.37
CA ASN A 66 5.16 -3.51 15.25
C ASN A 66 3.75 -4.01 15.04
N MET A 67 3.56 -4.87 14.02
CA MET A 67 2.24 -5.36 13.64
C MET A 67 2.35 -6.68 12.87
N SER A 68 1.34 -7.53 13.02
CA SER A 68 1.11 -8.64 12.11
C SER A 68 -0.35 -8.71 11.69
N PHE A 69 -0.62 -9.26 10.51
CA PHE A 69 -2.00 -9.44 10.06
C PHE A 69 -2.18 -10.65 9.15
N VAL A 70 -3.43 -11.11 9.10
CA VAL A 70 -3.94 -11.99 8.06
C VAL A 70 -5.07 -11.25 7.34
N GLN A 71 -5.05 -11.29 6.02
CA GLN A 71 -6.04 -10.65 5.15
C GLN A 71 -6.60 -11.65 4.16
N LEU A 72 -7.91 -11.60 3.98
CA LEU A 72 -8.65 -12.28 2.91
C LEU A 72 -9.20 -11.21 1.96
N GLN A 73 -9.10 -11.45 0.67
CA GLN A 73 -9.62 -10.54 -0.35
C GLN A 73 -10.25 -11.33 -1.49
N ALA A 74 -11.38 -10.85 -1.97
CA ALA A 74 -12.00 -11.30 -3.21
C ALA A 74 -12.00 -10.14 -4.21
N GLN A 75 -11.65 -10.42 -5.47
CA GLN A 75 -11.57 -9.45 -6.56
C GLN A 75 -12.35 -9.98 -7.75
N TYR A 76 -13.16 -9.13 -8.35
CA TYR A 76 -13.93 -9.46 -9.54
C TYR A 76 -13.66 -8.43 -10.64
N GLU A 77 -13.34 -8.90 -11.83
CA GLU A 77 -13.10 -8.09 -13.05
C GLU A 77 -14.29 -8.21 -14.02
N PRO A 78 -15.35 -7.39 -13.86
CA PRO A 78 -16.47 -7.41 -14.78
C PRO A 78 -16.04 -7.05 -16.21
N GLN A 79 -15.08 -6.14 -16.34
CA GLN A 79 -14.49 -5.68 -17.59
C GLN A 79 -12.96 -5.59 -17.48
N PRO A 80 -12.19 -5.68 -18.58
CA PRO A 80 -10.72 -5.61 -18.53
C PRO A 80 -10.17 -4.31 -17.94
N TYR A 81 -10.95 -3.23 -17.98
CA TYR A 81 -10.57 -1.91 -17.46
C TYR A 81 -11.14 -1.61 -16.08
N LEU A 82 -11.95 -2.51 -15.50
CA LEU A 82 -12.66 -2.31 -14.24
C LEU A 82 -12.48 -3.51 -13.32
N GLU A 83 -12.07 -3.27 -12.09
CA GLU A 83 -11.96 -4.27 -11.03
C GLU A 83 -12.70 -3.76 -9.79
N VAL A 84 -13.46 -4.62 -9.14
CA VAL A 84 -14.08 -4.36 -7.84
C VAL A 84 -13.58 -5.41 -6.86
N GLY A 85 -13.47 -5.05 -5.61
CA GLY A 85 -13.03 -6.01 -4.60
C GLY A 85 -13.48 -5.66 -3.20
N VAL A 86 -13.53 -6.70 -2.39
CA VAL A 86 -13.81 -6.60 -0.95
C VAL A 86 -12.75 -7.37 -0.18
N GLY A 87 -12.51 -6.96 1.05
CA GLY A 87 -11.54 -7.67 1.87
C GLY A 87 -11.80 -7.49 3.36
N TYR A 88 -11.27 -8.45 4.08
CA TYR A 88 -11.25 -8.50 5.53
C TYR A 88 -9.82 -8.69 6.01
N ARG A 89 -9.41 -7.93 7.03
CA ARG A 89 -8.11 -8.04 7.67
C ARG A 89 -8.30 -8.10 9.18
N ASN A 90 -7.73 -9.13 9.79
CA ASN A 90 -7.51 -9.18 11.23
C ASN A 90 -6.05 -8.87 11.51
N PHE A 91 -5.74 -7.98 12.45
CA PHE A 91 -4.39 -7.59 12.77
C PHE A 91 -4.19 -7.34 14.25
N ASP A 92 -2.97 -7.64 14.67
CA ASP A 92 -2.43 -7.36 15.98
C ASP A 92 -1.36 -6.27 15.84
N ARG A 93 -1.41 -5.24 16.68
CA ARG A 93 -0.47 -4.13 16.72
C ARG A 93 0.07 -3.95 18.11
N LEU A 94 1.37 -3.76 18.25
CA LEU A 94 2.00 -3.36 19.50
C LEU A 94 1.82 -1.84 19.69
N ASP A 95 1.14 -1.45 20.75
CA ASP A 95 1.16 -0.09 21.30
C ASP A 95 2.19 -0.02 22.39
N ASP A 96 3.30 0.65 22.14
CA ASP A 96 4.40 0.87 23.11
C ASP A 96 4.52 2.35 23.51
N ILE A 97 3.48 3.15 23.26
CA ILE A 97 3.43 4.58 23.56
C ILE A 97 2.42 4.84 24.68
N GLY A 98 2.79 5.68 25.65
CA GLY A 98 1.90 6.12 26.71
C GLY A 98 1.87 5.20 27.94
N LYS A 99 0.85 5.37 28.78
CA LYS A 99 0.76 4.68 30.08
C LYS A 99 0.22 3.25 29.99
N GLN A 100 -0.62 2.98 29.00
CA GLN A 100 -1.18 1.63 28.72
C GLN A 100 -0.53 1.11 27.45
N GLN A 101 0.36 0.14 27.63
CA GLN A 101 1.10 -0.48 26.53
C GLN A 101 0.67 -1.94 26.40
N GLY A 102 0.77 -2.47 25.19
CA GLY A 102 0.45 -3.87 24.94
C GLY A 102 -0.02 -4.14 23.51
N HIS A 103 -0.55 -5.34 23.33
CA HIS A 103 -1.10 -5.76 22.04
C HIS A 103 -2.54 -5.31 21.88
N GLU A 104 -2.82 -4.63 20.79
CA GLU A 104 -4.15 -4.20 20.38
C GLU A 104 -4.61 -5.01 19.17
N LYS A 105 -5.80 -5.59 19.24
CA LYS A 105 -6.38 -6.39 18.16
C LYS A 105 -7.46 -5.62 17.42
N PHE A 106 -7.44 -5.70 16.10
CA PHE A 106 -8.37 -4.99 15.24
C PHE A 106 -8.89 -5.86 14.12
N ASN A 107 -10.10 -5.55 13.70
CA ASN A 107 -10.65 -5.95 12.41
C ASN A 107 -10.69 -4.76 11.45
N ARG A 108 -10.54 -5.05 10.16
CA ARG A 108 -10.74 -4.08 9.09
C ARG A 108 -11.52 -4.71 7.95
N PHE A 109 -12.63 -4.08 7.61
CA PHE A 109 -13.36 -4.36 6.37
C PHE A 109 -13.08 -3.27 5.36
N TYR A 110 -13.01 -3.64 4.08
CA TYR A 110 -12.85 -2.66 3.02
C TYR A 110 -13.50 -3.14 1.72
N GLY A 111 -13.95 -2.16 0.93
CA GLY A 111 -14.37 -2.35 -0.44
C GLY A 111 -13.64 -1.36 -1.35
N TYR A 112 -13.40 -1.72 -2.61
CA TYR A 112 -12.77 -0.83 -3.57
C TYR A 112 -13.29 -1.01 -4.98
N VAL A 113 -13.12 0.06 -5.75
CA VAL A 113 -13.26 0.07 -7.21
C VAL A 113 -11.93 0.52 -7.81
N GLN A 114 -11.46 -0.13 -8.86
CA GLN A 114 -10.22 0.17 -9.53
C GLN A 114 -10.42 0.24 -11.04
N ALA A 115 -10.08 1.38 -11.63
CA ALA A 115 -9.95 1.54 -13.06
C ALA A 115 -8.53 1.19 -13.52
N LYS A 116 -8.41 0.54 -14.69
CA LYS A 116 -7.14 0.11 -15.29
C LYS A 116 -7.07 0.61 -16.75
N LYS A 117 -5.91 1.13 -17.14
CA LYS A 117 -5.66 1.51 -18.54
C LYS A 117 -4.19 1.27 -18.88
N SER A 118 -3.97 0.57 -20.00
CA SER A 118 -2.64 0.37 -20.57
C SER A 118 -2.41 1.35 -21.72
N PHE A 119 -1.23 1.96 -21.78
CA PHE A 119 -0.75 2.85 -22.81
C PHE A 119 0.64 2.39 -23.22
N GLU A 120 0.78 1.79 -24.38
CA GLU A 120 2.06 1.27 -24.90
C GLU A 120 2.82 0.44 -23.84
N ARG A 121 3.68 1.10 -23.03
CA ARG A 121 4.53 0.50 -22.01
C ARG A 121 4.08 0.81 -20.58
N PHE A 122 3.05 1.64 -20.41
CA PHE A 122 2.54 2.03 -19.10
C PHE A 122 1.24 1.33 -18.80
N ASP A 123 1.17 0.66 -17.66
CA ASP A 123 -0.08 0.22 -17.04
C ASP A 123 -0.41 1.17 -15.91
N ILE A 124 -1.48 1.94 -16.06
CA ILE A 124 -1.94 2.90 -15.06
C ILE A 124 -3.18 2.33 -14.38
N ARG A 125 -3.26 2.46 -13.05
CA ARG A 125 -4.37 2.02 -12.23
C ARG A 125 -4.73 3.10 -11.24
N PHE A 126 -6.03 3.40 -11.16
CA PHE A 126 -6.58 4.27 -10.13
C PHE A 126 -7.54 3.47 -9.27
N ARG A 127 -7.32 3.46 -7.94
CA ARG A 127 -8.16 2.75 -6.96
C ARG A 127 -8.77 3.75 -5.99
N LEU A 128 -10.07 3.65 -5.82
CA LEU A 128 -10.83 4.25 -4.73
C LEU A 128 -11.23 3.14 -3.76
N GLN A 129 -10.88 3.27 -2.49
CA GLN A 129 -11.16 2.29 -1.46
C GLN A 129 -11.75 2.99 -0.23
N HIS A 130 -12.82 2.40 0.31
CA HIS A 130 -13.34 2.74 1.63
C HIS A 130 -13.03 1.60 2.60
N GLN A 131 -12.65 1.93 3.84
CA GLN A 131 -12.34 0.95 4.87
C GLN A 131 -12.86 1.39 6.22
N VAL A 132 -13.33 0.43 7.00
CA VAL A 132 -13.73 0.58 8.40
C VAL A 132 -12.85 -0.30 9.26
N ARG A 133 -12.32 0.25 10.34
CA ARG A 133 -11.51 -0.45 11.32
C ARG A 133 -12.21 -0.41 12.67
N ASN A 134 -12.32 -1.55 13.32
CA ASN A 134 -12.89 -1.71 14.66
C ASN A 134 -11.86 -2.37 15.58
N GLN A 135 -11.71 -1.85 16.79
CA GLN A 135 -10.92 -2.47 17.86
C GLN A 135 -11.73 -3.62 18.49
N LEU A 136 -11.04 -4.73 18.78
CA LEU A 136 -11.68 -5.95 19.33
C LEU A 136 -11.51 -6.06 20.83
N ASP A 137 -10.57 -5.35 21.40
CA ASP A 137 -10.30 -5.38 22.82
C ASP A 137 -11.31 -4.51 23.57
N ASN A 138 -11.61 -4.89 24.82
CA ASN A 138 -12.50 -4.11 25.70
C ASN A 138 -11.79 -2.83 26.18
N SER A 139 -11.68 -1.85 25.32
CA SER A 139 -11.12 -0.54 25.65
C SER A 139 -12.25 0.43 26.03
N GLU A 140 -12.02 1.22 27.08
CA GLU A 140 -12.94 2.31 27.46
C GLU A 140 -13.06 3.38 26.37
N SER A 141 -12.05 3.48 25.49
CA SER A 141 -12.01 4.39 24.34
C SER A 141 -11.54 3.64 23.10
N PRO A 142 -12.42 2.93 22.37
CA PRO A 142 -12.04 2.14 21.21
C PRO A 142 -11.48 3.04 20.09
N LYS A 143 -10.39 2.59 19.47
CA LYS A 143 -9.71 3.30 18.36
C LYS A 143 -10.33 2.95 17.00
N ASP A 144 -11.65 3.01 16.91
CA ASP A 144 -12.38 2.77 15.66
C ASP A 144 -12.17 3.92 14.71
N ASN A 145 -12.08 3.64 13.44
CA ASN A 145 -12.07 4.67 12.41
C ASN A 145 -12.52 4.17 11.04
N SER A 146 -12.96 5.13 10.24
CA SER A 146 -13.31 4.94 8.84
C SER A 146 -12.40 5.81 7.97
N ARG A 147 -11.98 5.30 6.79
CA ARG A 147 -11.07 6.02 5.88
C ARG A 147 -11.40 5.78 4.43
N TRP A 148 -11.25 6.85 3.65
CA TRP A 148 -11.11 6.78 2.21
C TRP A 148 -9.63 6.71 1.81
N ARG A 149 -9.34 5.94 0.75
CA ARG A 149 -7.99 5.82 0.19
C ARG A 149 -8.07 5.98 -1.32
N TYR A 150 -7.25 6.89 -1.82
CA TYR A 150 -7.10 7.18 -3.24
C TYR A 150 -5.71 6.75 -3.66
N LYS A 151 -5.60 5.81 -4.58
CA LYS A 151 -4.31 5.30 -5.03
C LYS A 151 -4.18 5.37 -6.54
N LEU A 152 -3.15 6.07 -6.99
CA LEU A 152 -2.69 6.03 -8.37
C LEU A 152 -1.42 5.19 -8.43
N SER A 153 -1.35 4.24 -9.36
CA SER A 153 -0.17 3.42 -9.57
C SER A 153 0.15 3.24 -11.03
N SER A 154 1.43 3.13 -11.34
CA SER A 154 1.95 2.90 -12.68
C SER A 154 2.99 1.81 -12.68
N ILE A 155 2.99 1.00 -13.72
CA ILE A 155 4.03 0.01 -14.05
C ILE A 155 4.58 0.40 -15.40
N TYR A 156 5.90 0.48 -15.53
CA TYR A 156 6.56 0.71 -16.80
C TYR A 156 7.22 -0.57 -17.28
N ASN A 157 6.73 -1.09 -18.39
CA ASN A 157 7.26 -2.31 -19.02
C ASN A 157 8.50 -1.98 -19.84
N ILE A 158 9.66 -2.49 -19.41
CA ILE A 158 10.93 -2.35 -20.13
C ILE A 158 11.15 -3.63 -20.95
N PRO A 159 11.19 -3.55 -22.29
CA PRO A 159 11.43 -4.73 -23.13
C PRO A 159 12.69 -5.46 -22.72
N ASN A 160 12.61 -6.79 -22.63
CA ASN A 160 13.71 -7.68 -22.26
C ASN A 160 14.31 -7.42 -20.86
N TRP A 161 13.54 -6.78 -19.96
CA TRP A 161 13.93 -6.52 -18.58
C TRP A 161 13.04 -7.28 -17.61
N ALA A 162 13.62 -7.94 -16.63
CA ALA A 162 12.89 -8.81 -15.70
C ALA A 162 12.29 -8.07 -14.50
N LEU A 163 12.62 -6.76 -14.33
CA LEU A 163 12.31 -5.96 -13.16
C LEU A 163 11.62 -4.66 -13.55
N ASP A 164 10.36 -4.75 -14.01
CA ASP A 164 9.58 -3.56 -14.36
C ASP A 164 9.42 -2.64 -13.16
N PRO A 165 9.83 -1.36 -13.30
CA PRO A 165 9.64 -0.39 -12.23
C PRO A 165 8.15 -0.12 -11.99
N ARG A 166 7.79 -0.01 -10.71
CA ARG A 166 6.44 0.23 -10.22
C ARG A 166 6.45 1.41 -9.31
N PHE A 167 5.63 2.39 -9.61
CA PHE A 167 5.44 3.58 -8.81
C PHE A 167 4.00 3.66 -8.32
N SER A 168 3.78 4.19 -7.11
CA SER A 168 2.44 4.59 -6.70
C SER A 168 2.47 5.75 -5.72
N ILE A 169 1.39 6.55 -5.77
CA ILE A 169 1.03 7.53 -4.76
C ILE A 169 -0.33 7.18 -4.17
N GLU A 170 -0.46 7.30 -2.87
CA GLU A 170 -1.68 6.97 -2.14
C GLU A 170 -1.95 8.03 -1.08
N PHE A 171 -3.20 8.52 -1.04
CA PHE A 171 -3.70 9.49 -0.08
C PHE A 171 -4.71 8.80 0.83
N PHE A 172 -4.63 9.11 2.13
CA PHE A 172 -5.52 8.60 3.16
C PHE A 172 -6.29 9.77 3.74
N MET A 173 -7.62 9.62 3.79
CA MET A 173 -8.52 10.63 4.32
C MET A 173 -9.40 9.99 5.38
N LEU A 174 -9.42 10.56 6.58
CA LEU A 174 -10.36 10.16 7.62
C LEU A 174 -11.79 10.51 7.18
N ASP A 175 -12.72 9.61 7.43
CA ASP A 175 -14.15 9.81 7.17
C ASP A 175 -14.82 10.33 8.46
N GLU A 176 -14.40 11.50 8.88
CA GLU A 176 -15.01 12.21 10.00
C GLU A 176 -15.92 13.28 9.45
N LEU A 177 -17.22 13.11 9.67
CA LEU A 177 -18.29 14.00 9.17
C LEU A 177 -18.15 15.46 9.60
N TYR A 178 -17.24 15.79 10.53
CA TYR A 178 -17.14 17.11 11.15
C TYR A 178 -15.70 17.63 11.35
N SER A 179 -14.66 16.95 10.86
CA SER A 179 -13.29 17.47 10.96
C SER A 179 -12.89 18.23 9.70
N VAL A 180 -12.40 19.46 9.90
CA VAL A 180 -11.87 20.30 8.81
C VAL A 180 -10.58 19.71 8.21
N GLU A 181 -9.94 18.78 8.91
CA GLU A 181 -8.68 18.12 8.52
C GLU A 181 -8.91 16.62 8.21
N ALA A 182 -9.68 16.35 7.15
CA ALA A 182 -9.97 14.98 6.73
C ALA A 182 -8.74 14.21 6.19
N TYR A 183 -7.68 14.92 5.80
CA TYR A 183 -6.46 14.34 5.21
C TYR A 183 -5.44 14.01 6.29
N ASP A 184 -5.11 12.70 6.45
CA ASP A 184 -4.24 12.27 7.57
C ASP A 184 -2.83 11.86 7.13
N LYS A 185 -2.66 11.36 5.92
CA LYS A 185 -1.34 10.97 5.42
C LYS A 185 -1.28 10.68 3.93
N PHE A 186 -0.08 10.68 3.38
CA PHE A 186 0.19 10.16 2.06
C PHE A 186 1.29 9.10 2.07
N ARG A 187 1.34 8.32 1.01
CA ARG A 187 2.37 7.31 0.79
C ARG A 187 2.83 7.31 -0.65
N LEU A 188 4.14 7.41 -0.83
CA LEU A 188 4.80 7.16 -2.10
C LEU A 188 5.40 5.76 -2.09
N SER A 189 5.45 5.07 -3.22
CA SER A 189 6.18 3.82 -3.33
C SER A 189 6.90 3.70 -4.66
N LEU A 190 8.10 3.15 -4.60
CA LEU A 190 8.89 2.75 -5.74
C LEU A 190 9.35 1.31 -5.53
N GLY A 191 9.26 0.47 -6.54
CA GLY A 191 9.68 -0.91 -6.40
C GLY A 191 9.65 -1.66 -7.72
N SER A 192 9.77 -2.98 -7.62
CA SER A 192 9.71 -3.89 -8.75
C SER A 192 9.19 -5.27 -8.32
N LYS A 193 8.88 -6.10 -9.32
CA LYS A 193 8.43 -7.47 -9.12
C LYS A 193 9.18 -8.38 -10.09
N LYS A 194 9.85 -9.40 -9.54
CA LYS A 194 10.52 -10.44 -10.30
C LYS A 194 9.66 -11.71 -10.30
N ARG A 195 9.34 -12.21 -11.47
CA ARG A 195 8.74 -13.54 -11.61
C ARG A 195 9.86 -14.58 -11.43
N LEU A 196 9.67 -15.51 -10.49
CA LEU A 196 10.60 -16.59 -10.19
C LEU A 196 10.23 -17.87 -10.97
N SER A 197 8.93 -18.10 -11.13
CA SER A 197 8.36 -19.22 -11.91
C SER A 197 6.99 -18.82 -12.47
N ASN A 198 6.28 -19.75 -13.11
CA ASN A 198 4.92 -19.53 -13.59
C ASN A 198 3.93 -19.29 -12.43
N THR A 199 4.26 -19.80 -11.24
CA THR A 199 3.39 -19.73 -10.05
C THR A 199 3.91 -18.82 -8.96
N SER A 200 5.16 -18.37 -9.02
CA SER A 200 5.76 -17.60 -7.93
C SER A 200 6.43 -16.32 -8.39
N ALA A 201 6.36 -15.30 -7.55
CA ALA A 201 7.03 -14.02 -7.78
C ALA A 201 7.50 -13.40 -6.45
N LEU A 202 8.52 -12.56 -6.54
CA LEU A 202 9.04 -11.78 -5.45
C LEU A 202 8.88 -10.30 -5.78
N SER A 203 8.23 -9.55 -4.90
CA SER A 203 8.07 -8.10 -5.01
C SER A 203 8.86 -7.42 -3.91
N PHE A 204 9.60 -6.39 -4.27
CA PHE A 204 10.24 -5.50 -3.31
C PHE A 204 9.85 -4.06 -3.58
N LYS A 205 9.72 -3.26 -2.53
CA LYS A 205 9.34 -1.85 -2.61
C LYS A 205 10.01 -1.08 -1.50
N TYR A 206 10.38 0.14 -1.81
CA TYR A 206 10.58 1.19 -0.85
C TYR A 206 9.32 2.05 -0.79
N LEU A 207 8.85 2.36 0.42
CA LEU A 207 7.72 3.25 0.63
C LEU A 207 8.16 4.39 1.55
N PHE A 208 7.73 5.57 1.21
CA PHE A 208 7.79 6.74 2.06
C PHE A 208 6.36 7.13 2.45
N GLU A 209 6.05 7.11 3.74
CA GLU A 209 4.75 7.54 4.28
C GLU A 209 4.97 8.73 5.20
N LYS A 210 4.15 9.76 5.08
CA LYS A 210 4.21 10.94 5.95
C LYS A 210 2.80 11.30 6.40
N GLU A 211 2.68 11.54 7.71
CA GLU A 211 1.50 12.12 8.32
C GLU A 211 1.42 13.61 7.98
N VAL A 212 0.22 14.14 7.90
CA VAL A 212 -0.06 15.55 7.61
C VAL A 212 -1.22 16.04 8.46
N GLY A 213 -1.32 17.35 8.64
CA GLY A 213 -2.41 17.94 9.43
C GLY A 213 -2.22 17.81 10.95
N ILE A 214 -1.03 17.42 11.44
CA ILE A 214 -0.73 17.32 12.86
C ILE A 214 0.54 18.11 13.20
N THR A 215 0.68 18.54 14.46
CA THR A 215 1.76 19.44 14.92
C THR A 215 3.15 18.78 14.83
N GLN A 216 3.24 17.46 14.98
CA GLN A 216 4.50 16.69 14.92
C GLN A 216 4.30 15.47 14.01
N PRO A 217 4.32 15.64 12.69
CA PRO A 217 4.10 14.55 11.75
C PRO A 217 5.24 13.54 11.80
N LEU A 218 4.88 12.26 11.81
CA LEU A 218 5.82 11.15 11.66
C LEU A 218 6.05 10.87 10.17
N SER A 219 7.31 10.60 9.84
CA SER A 219 7.73 10.12 8.52
C SER A 219 8.25 8.69 8.64
N TYR A 220 7.77 7.80 7.77
CA TYR A 220 8.13 6.40 7.77
C TYR A 220 8.87 6.04 6.50
N HIS A 221 10.05 5.44 6.66
CA HIS A 221 10.84 4.83 5.61
C HIS A 221 10.65 3.31 5.68
N ILE A 222 10.03 2.71 4.68
CA ILE A 222 9.58 1.33 4.76
C ILE A 222 10.20 0.52 3.63
N LEU A 223 10.89 -0.57 3.97
CA LEU A 223 11.28 -1.61 3.02
C LEU A 223 10.25 -2.74 3.06
N SER A 224 9.70 -3.09 1.90
CA SER A 224 8.68 -4.13 1.79
C SER A 224 9.15 -5.24 0.87
N LEU A 225 9.10 -6.46 1.41
CA LEU A 225 9.36 -7.70 0.68
C LEU A 225 8.08 -8.54 0.71
N ARG A 226 7.65 -9.02 -0.48
CA ARG A 226 6.48 -9.89 -0.60
C ARG A 226 6.79 -11.07 -1.51
N PHE A 227 6.59 -12.27 -1.00
CA PHE A 227 6.54 -13.47 -1.81
C PHE A 227 5.08 -13.76 -2.21
N GLU A 228 4.86 -13.99 -3.49
CA GLU A 228 3.54 -14.24 -4.07
C GLU A 228 3.54 -15.64 -4.69
N TYR A 229 2.53 -16.43 -4.35
CA TYR A 229 2.30 -17.75 -4.92
C TYR A 229 0.90 -17.82 -5.54
N ARG A 230 0.82 -18.31 -6.79
CA ARG A 230 -0.45 -18.51 -7.50
C ARG A 230 -0.75 -19.99 -7.59
N ILE A 231 -1.93 -20.38 -7.14
CA ILE A 231 -2.47 -21.73 -7.34
C ILE A 231 -3.01 -21.80 -8.77
N MET A 232 -2.44 -22.69 -9.59
CA MET A 232 -2.88 -22.90 -10.98
C MET A 232 -4.19 -23.69 -11.00
N THR A 233 -5.14 -23.25 -11.82
CA THR A 233 -6.34 -24.03 -12.10
C THR A 233 -6.05 -25.11 -13.16
N LYS A 234 -6.83 -26.19 -13.19
CA LYS A 234 -6.66 -27.31 -14.13
C LYS A 234 -6.64 -26.88 -15.62
N LYS A 235 -7.21 -25.73 -15.97
CA LYS A 235 -7.22 -25.19 -17.34
C LYS A 235 -5.87 -24.64 -17.81
N GLU A 236 -4.97 -24.29 -16.89
CA GLU A 236 -3.63 -23.75 -17.23
C GLU A 236 -2.58 -24.85 -17.38
N ASN A 237 -2.94 -26.11 -17.11
CA ASN A 237 -2.05 -27.27 -17.20
C ASN A 237 -2.24 -28.09 -18.49
N LEU A 238 -3.04 -27.63 -19.45
CA LEU A 238 -3.26 -28.20 -20.78
C LEU A 238 -2.75 -27.23 -21.88
#